data_06991fb10aacff11809d22fd1f17b475
#
_entry.id   06991fb10aacff11809d22fd1f17b475
#
_cell.length_a   1.000
_cell.length_b   1.000
_cell.length_c   1.000
_cell.angle_alpha   90.00
_cell.angle_beta   90.00
_cell.angle_gamma   90.00
#
_symmetry.space_group_name_H-M   'P 1'
#
loop_
_entity.id
_entity.type
_entity.pdbx_description
1 polymer ?
#
loop_
_entity_poly.entity_id
_entity_poly.type
_entity_poly.pdbx_seq_one_letter_code
_entity_poly.pdbx_strand_id
1 'polypeptide(L)'
;MRLAAKIQQAWHEQASWLVLLRPLSCLYRAIFLWQKKSKQKHAYRAPVPVMIIGNITIGGSGKTPLIIQLVKYLQQHNIHVAVISRGYGGQGPFPALVDIHSSAQQVGDEPTLIVQSTQVPMAVGANRQKSIALLLEKYPQTQLILSDDGLQHFALARDIEWVVVDAARGFGNAKLLPEGFLREPLSRLNTVTVIEHHAQPQSPFNMHLAAQQPFCLDAKNVYFDLARRYHAVVGIGYPQRFFDTLNSLNIQYSPHIFADHHQYQQQDVAEIGLPIITTAKDAVKLYQLYKGQLEVLTQIWVVPVEAVLSKACYQQLRLQLQQLNIELKES
;
A
#
# COMPACT_ATOMS: atom_id res chain seq x y z
N MET A 1 -16.90 6.06 15.00
CA MET A 1 -16.28 6.81 13.90
C MET A 1 -15.84 8.25 14.26
N ARG A 2 -16.65 9.07 14.97
CA ARG A 2 -16.30 10.49 15.26
C ARG A 2 -15.00 10.74 16.06
N LEU A 3 -14.63 9.87 17.03
CA LEU A 3 -13.43 10.07 17.86
C LEU A 3 -12.13 9.83 17.08
N ALA A 4 -12.05 8.74 16.30
CA ALA A 4 -10.87 8.45 15.49
C ALA A 4 -10.59 9.54 14.45
N ALA A 5 -11.63 10.06 13.78
CA ALA A 5 -11.50 11.15 12.83
C ALA A 5 -11.00 12.44 13.52
N LYS A 6 -11.51 12.76 14.72
CA LYS A 6 -11.04 13.91 15.51
C LYS A 6 -9.57 13.78 15.92
N ILE A 7 -9.14 12.59 16.31
CA ILE A 7 -7.74 12.34 16.65
C ILE A 7 -6.85 12.46 15.40
N GLN A 8 -7.28 11.92 14.26
CA GLN A 8 -6.54 12.07 13.01
C GLN A 8 -6.39 13.53 12.59
N GLN A 9 -7.46 14.31 12.69
CA GLN A 9 -7.41 15.75 12.43
C GLN A 9 -6.46 16.44 13.40
N ALA A 10 -6.55 16.16 14.71
CA ALA A 10 -5.68 16.72 15.72
C ALA A 10 -4.18 16.41 15.47
N TRP A 11 -3.85 15.23 14.96
CA TRP A 11 -2.47 14.91 14.57
C TRP A 11 -1.97 15.78 13.41
N HIS A 12 -2.83 16.08 12.44
CA HIS A 12 -2.48 16.97 11.32
C HIS A 12 -2.30 18.41 11.78
N GLU A 13 -3.19 18.88 12.67
CA GLU A 13 -3.16 20.23 13.23
C GLU A 13 -2.15 20.39 14.37
N GLN A 14 -1.49 19.31 14.78
CA GLN A 14 -0.57 19.26 15.92
C GLN A 14 -1.18 19.85 17.20
N ALA A 15 -2.46 19.55 17.44
CA ALA A 15 -3.25 20.13 18.51
C ALA A 15 -2.59 19.91 19.88
N SER A 16 -2.50 20.96 20.70
CA SER A 16 -1.80 20.96 22.01
C SER A 16 -2.38 19.96 23.02
N TRP A 17 -3.68 19.68 22.95
CA TRP A 17 -4.32 18.72 23.85
C TRP A 17 -3.84 17.26 23.68
N LEU A 18 -3.19 16.93 22.54
CA LEU A 18 -2.59 15.62 22.31
C LEU A 18 -1.57 15.23 23.38
N VAL A 19 -0.99 16.22 24.07
CA VAL A 19 -0.07 15.97 25.20
C VAL A 19 -0.72 15.18 26.33
N LEU A 20 -2.04 15.27 26.50
CA LEU A 20 -2.80 14.50 27.49
C LEU A 20 -2.78 12.99 27.19
N LEU A 21 -2.50 12.62 25.95
CA LEU A 21 -2.37 11.21 25.54
C LEU A 21 -0.94 10.64 25.76
N ARG A 22 0.00 11.47 26.26
CA ARG A 22 1.40 11.06 26.49
C ARG A 22 1.56 9.84 27.40
N PRO A 23 0.83 9.71 28.53
CA PRO A 23 0.93 8.51 29.36
C PRO A 23 0.59 7.23 28.58
N LEU A 24 -0.42 7.28 27.70
CA LEU A 24 -0.81 6.16 26.84
C LEU A 24 0.28 5.86 25.78
N SER A 25 0.94 6.90 25.27
CA SER A 25 2.06 6.73 24.33
C SER A 25 3.29 6.10 25.00
N CYS A 26 3.55 6.43 26.26
CA CYS A 26 4.58 5.76 27.04
C CYS A 26 4.26 4.28 27.26
N LEU A 27 3.01 3.95 27.59
CA LEU A 27 2.55 2.57 27.71
C LEU A 27 2.64 1.82 26.37
N TYR A 28 2.17 2.45 25.27
CA TYR A 28 2.33 1.89 23.91
C TYR A 28 3.78 1.58 23.61
N ARG A 29 4.70 2.51 23.89
CA ARG A 29 6.14 2.32 23.69
C ARG A 29 6.68 1.14 24.47
N ALA A 30 6.30 1.00 25.74
CA ALA A 30 6.75 -0.10 26.59
C ALA A 30 6.26 -1.46 26.03
N ILE A 31 4.98 -1.55 25.69
CA ILE A 31 4.38 -2.76 25.08
C ILE A 31 5.05 -3.08 23.74
N PHE A 32 5.24 -2.07 22.90
CA PHE A 32 5.90 -2.22 21.59
C PHE A 32 7.33 -2.80 21.75
N LEU A 33 8.14 -2.23 22.64
CA LEU A 33 9.50 -2.68 22.87
C LEU A 33 9.54 -4.11 23.45
N TRP A 34 8.64 -4.42 24.37
CA TRP A 34 8.51 -5.77 24.91
C TRP A 34 8.12 -6.77 23.84
N GLN A 35 7.09 -6.48 23.04
CA GLN A 35 6.65 -7.34 21.94
C GLN A 35 7.74 -7.53 20.89
N LYS A 36 8.44 -6.45 20.52
CA LYS A 36 9.56 -6.49 19.58
C LYS A 36 10.63 -7.46 20.08
N LYS A 37 11.12 -7.26 21.32
CA LYS A 37 12.17 -8.12 21.91
C LYS A 37 11.72 -9.57 22.03
N SER A 38 10.50 -9.83 22.51
CA SER A 38 9.95 -11.17 22.71
C SER A 38 9.79 -11.91 21.38
N LYS A 39 9.17 -11.28 20.38
CA LYS A 39 8.87 -11.92 19.09
C LYS A 39 10.12 -12.09 18.22
N GLN A 40 11.06 -11.14 18.23
CA GLN A 40 12.30 -11.26 17.47
C GLN A 40 13.16 -12.44 17.92
N LYS A 41 13.15 -12.78 19.22
CA LYS A 41 13.92 -13.90 19.76
C LYS A 41 13.50 -15.25 19.14
N HIS A 42 12.23 -15.38 18.73
CA HIS A 42 11.65 -16.60 18.16
C HIS A 42 11.08 -16.35 16.75
N ALA A 43 11.69 -15.41 16.02
CA ALA A 43 11.22 -15.07 14.69
C ALA A 43 11.41 -16.26 13.73
N TYR A 44 10.34 -16.60 13.03
CA TYR A 44 10.38 -17.59 11.96
C TYR A 44 11.25 -17.09 10.81
N ARG A 45 12.24 -17.90 10.43
CA ARG A 45 13.05 -17.65 9.24
C ARG A 45 12.50 -18.47 8.09
N ALA A 46 12.11 -17.77 7.02
CA ALA A 46 11.65 -18.42 5.80
C ALA A 46 12.82 -19.14 5.10
N PRO A 47 12.52 -20.20 4.29
CA PRO A 47 13.54 -20.90 3.49
C PRO A 47 14.17 -20.01 2.41
N VAL A 48 13.51 -18.92 2.04
CA VAL A 48 13.96 -17.94 1.04
C VAL A 48 14.06 -16.55 1.68
N PRO A 49 14.90 -15.65 1.16
CA PRO A 49 15.03 -14.30 1.66
C PRO A 49 13.70 -13.53 1.70
N VAL A 50 13.54 -12.68 2.72
CA VAL A 50 12.38 -11.85 2.95
C VAL A 50 12.77 -10.38 2.96
N MET A 51 12.16 -9.61 2.05
CA MET A 51 12.24 -8.15 2.02
C MET A 51 10.95 -7.56 2.57
N ILE A 52 11.06 -6.77 3.64
CA ILE A 52 9.93 -6.06 4.22
C ILE A 52 9.78 -4.69 3.57
N ILE A 53 8.57 -4.36 3.16
CA ILE A 53 8.18 -3.02 2.75
C ILE A 53 7.12 -2.53 3.72
N GLY A 54 7.39 -1.40 4.38
CA GLY A 54 6.50 -0.89 5.41
C GLY A 54 6.61 0.62 5.60
N ASN A 55 5.98 1.11 6.64
CA ASN A 55 6.10 2.48 7.10
C ASN A 55 6.06 2.55 8.63
N ILE A 56 6.53 3.66 9.17
CA ILE A 56 6.51 3.93 10.62
C ILE A 56 5.33 4.81 11.05
N THR A 57 4.47 5.23 10.12
CA THR A 57 3.32 6.10 10.36
C THR A 57 2.01 5.36 10.11
N ILE A 58 0.90 5.85 10.65
CA ILE A 58 -0.44 5.43 10.23
C ILE A 58 -0.82 6.14 8.92
N GLY A 59 -1.55 5.45 8.05
CA GLY A 59 -2.12 5.96 6.81
C GLY A 59 -1.29 5.62 5.57
N GLY A 60 -1.80 6.02 4.41
CA GLY A 60 -1.21 5.71 3.11
C GLY A 60 0.10 6.46 2.87
N SER A 61 1.20 5.74 2.70
CA SER A 61 2.53 6.28 2.39
C SER A 61 3.01 5.99 0.97
N GLY A 62 2.21 5.27 0.14
CA GLY A 62 2.62 4.86 -1.20
C GLY A 62 3.27 3.48 -1.28
N LYS A 63 3.11 2.61 -0.27
CA LYS A 63 3.66 1.24 -0.24
C LYS A 63 3.20 0.39 -1.42
N THR A 64 1.90 0.35 -1.67
CA THR A 64 1.32 -0.52 -2.72
C THR A 64 1.87 -0.20 -4.11
N PRO A 65 1.93 1.05 -4.58
CA PRO A 65 2.61 1.39 -5.83
C PRO A 65 4.09 1.00 -5.84
N LEU A 66 4.82 1.17 -4.72
CA LEU A 66 6.21 0.74 -4.61
C LEU A 66 6.35 -0.77 -4.78
N ILE A 67 5.51 -1.57 -4.11
CA ILE A 67 5.52 -3.04 -4.22
C ILE A 67 5.25 -3.46 -5.67
N ILE A 68 4.24 -2.89 -6.32
CA ILE A 68 3.91 -3.17 -7.71
C ILE A 68 5.12 -2.87 -8.62
N GLN A 69 5.79 -1.73 -8.42
CA GLN A 69 6.96 -1.36 -9.21
C GLN A 69 8.15 -2.28 -8.97
N LEU A 70 8.42 -2.66 -7.71
CA LEU A 70 9.50 -3.60 -7.39
C LEU A 70 9.22 -5.00 -7.95
N VAL A 71 7.98 -5.47 -7.89
CA VAL A 71 7.58 -6.75 -8.49
C VAL A 71 7.81 -6.72 -9.99
N LYS A 72 7.31 -5.70 -10.70
CA LYS A 72 7.53 -5.53 -12.15
C LYS A 72 9.02 -5.54 -12.50
N TYR A 73 9.82 -4.77 -11.76
CA TYR A 73 11.26 -4.69 -11.96
C TYR A 73 11.95 -6.05 -11.75
N LEU A 74 11.63 -6.76 -10.68
CA LEU A 74 12.22 -8.07 -10.39
C LEU A 74 11.82 -9.13 -11.44
N GLN A 75 10.55 -9.14 -11.86
CA GLN A 75 10.07 -10.02 -12.93
C GLN A 75 10.78 -9.76 -14.26
N GLN A 76 11.00 -8.49 -14.63
CA GLN A 76 11.77 -8.10 -15.82
C GLN A 76 13.21 -8.62 -15.80
N HIS A 77 13.79 -8.80 -14.60
CA HIS A 77 15.13 -9.37 -14.43
C HIS A 77 15.13 -10.87 -14.12
N ASN A 78 14.02 -11.55 -14.43
CA ASN A 78 13.84 -13.00 -14.27
C ASN A 78 13.98 -13.51 -12.83
N ILE A 79 13.65 -12.68 -11.83
CA ILE A 79 13.59 -13.11 -10.43
C ILE A 79 12.18 -13.63 -10.13
N HIS A 80 12.09 -14.86 -9.65
CA HIS A 80 10.84 -15.44 -9.16
C HIS A 80 10.48 -14.85 -7.80
N VAL A 81 9.85 -13.68 -7.84
CA VAL A 81 9.38 -12.97 -6.65
C VAL A 81 7.97 -13.40 -6.27
N ALA A 82 7.68 -13.41 -4.97
CA ALA A 82 6.33 -13.59 -4.45
C ALA A 82 6.02 -12.52 -3.40
N VAL A 83 4.73 -12.29 -3.12
CA VAL A 83 4.29 -11.29 -2.15
C VAL A 83 3.49 -11.94 -1.03
N ILE A 84 3.68 -11.47 0.20
CA ILE A 84 2.80 -11.80 1.31
C ILE A 84 2.24 -10.53 1.94
N SER A 85 0.97 -10.56 2.34
CA SER A 85 0.32 -9.47 3.05
C SER A 85 -0.58 -10.00 4.17
N ARG A 86 -1.10 -9.10 5.00
CA ARG A 86 -2.03 -9.47 6.07
C ARG A 86 -3.42 -9.84 5.56
N GLY A 87 -3.81 -9.31 4.40
CA GLY A 87 -5.18 -9.39 3.91
C GLY A 87 -6.10 -8.45 4.69
N TYR A 88 -5.61 -7.23 4.99
CA TYR A 88 -6.40 -6.23 5.72
C TYR A 88 -7.68 -5.89 4.92
N GLY A 89 -8.82 -5.83 5.63
CA GLY A 89 -10.14 -5.62 5.02
C GLY A 89 -10.77 -6.87 4.41
N GLY A 90 -10.02 -7.95 4.22
CA GLY A 90 -10.53 -9.23 3.73
C GLY A 90 -11.21 -10.06 4.83
N GLN A 91 -12.18 -10.87 4.42
CA GLN A 91 -12.98 -11.72 5.31
C GLN A 91 -12.47 -13.18 5.36
N GLY A 92 -11.53 -13.56 4.49
CA GLY A 92 -10.94 -14.89 4.46
C GLY A 92 -11.81 -15.97 3.82
N PRO A 93 -11.54 -17.24 4.10
CA PRO A 93 -10.65 -17.80 5.14
C PRO A 93 -9.17 -17.58 4.90
N PHE A 94 -8.35 -17.50 5.98
CA PHE A 94 -6.91 -17.27 5.93
C PHE A 94 -6.09 -18.41 6.55
N PRO A 95 -4.86 -18.74 6.05
CA PRO A 95 -4.21 -18.10 4.91
C PRO A 95 -4.87 -18.46 3.58
N ALA A 96 -4.77 -17.55 2.61
CA ALA A 96 -5.31 -17.77 1.26
C ALA A 96 -4.29 -17.34 0.18
N LEU A 97 -4.25 -18.08 -0.93
CA LEU A 97 -3.60 -17.59 -2.15
C LEU A 97 -4.49 -16.54 -2.80
N VAL A 98 -3.88 -15.57 -3.44
CA VAL A 98 -4.56 -14.51 -4.19
C VAL A 98 -4.32 -14.74 -5.67
N ASP A 99 -5.37 -14.73 -6.45
CA ASP A 99 -5.34 -14.79 -7.91
C ASP A 99 -6.09 -13.60 -8.55
N ILE A 100 -6.09 -13.53 -9.87
CA ILE A 100 -6.73 -12.42 -10.62
C ILE A 100 -8.26 -12.37 -10.45
N HIS A 101 -8.88 -13.45 -9.98
CA HIS A 101 -10.32 -13.56 -9.75
C HIS A 101 -10.70 -13.35 -8.29
N SER A 102 -9.71 -13.28 -7.39
CA SER A 102 -9.93 -13.06 -5.97
C SER A 102 -10.59 -11.70 -5.73
N SER A 103 -11.64 -11.68 -4.91
CA SER A 103 -12.34 -10.43 -4.60
C SER A 103 -11.66 -9.65 -3.46
N ALA A 104 -11.75 -8.31 -3.52
CA ALA A 104 -11.27 -7.46 -2.43
C ALA A 104 -11.96 -7.78 -1.10
N GLN A 105 -13.22 -8.24 -1.13
CA GLN A 105 -13.95 -8.67 0.07
C GLN A 105 -13.32 -9.93 0.70
N GLN A 106 -12.77 -10.83 -0.09
CA GLN A 106 -12.15 -12.07 0.41
C GLN A 106 -10.73 -11.83 0.93
N VAL A 107 -9.89 -11.14 0.14
CA VAL A 107 -8.44 -11.09 0.38
C VAL A 107 -7.93 -9.69 0.75
N GLY A 108 -8.74 -8.66 0.62
CA GLY A 108 -8.38 -7.26 0.80
C GLY A 108 -8.14 -6.52 -0.52
N ASP A 109 -8.36 -5.22 -0.54
CA ASP A 109 -8.24 -4.38 -1.73
C ASP A 109 -6.78 -4.23 -2.23
N GLU A 110 -5.81 -4.07 -1.34
CA GLU A 110 -4.39 -3.95 -1.70
C GLU A 110 -3.83 -5.24 -2.31
N PRO A 111 -4.03 -6.44 -1.73
CA PRO A 111 -3.62 -7.70 -2.35
C PRO A 111 -4.24 -7.93 -3.73
N THR A 112 -5.54 -7.65 -3.87
CA THR A 112 -6.22 -7.77 -5.16
C THR A 112 -5.59 -6.86 -6.21
N LEU A 113 -5.33 -5.59 -5.86
CA LEU A 113 -4.69 -4.63 -6.76
C LEU A 113 -3.27 -5.08 -7.17
N ILE A 114 -2.45 -5.57 -6.23
CA ILE A 114 -1.09 -6.04 -6.51
C ILE A 114 -1.13 -7.19 -7.53
N VAL A 115 -1.99 -8.20 -7.30
CA VAL A 115 -2.07 -9.37 -8.19
C VAL A 115 -2.64 -9.00 -9.55
N GLN A 116 -3.67 -8.18 -9.61
CA GLN A 116 -4.24 -7.71 -10.90
C GLN A 116 -3.22 -6.90 -11.71
N SER A 117 -2.33 -6.13 -11.05
CA SER A 117 -1.33 -5.30 -11.72
C SER A 117 -0.08 -6.06 -12.16
N THR A 118 0.24 -7.22 -11.57
CA THR A 118 1.56 -7.88 -11.73
C THR A 118 1.48 -9.37 -11.98
N GLN A 119 0.36 -10.00 -11.69
CA GLN A 119 0.15 -11.46 -11.69
C GLN A 119 1.17 -12.22 -10.81
N VAL A 120 1.75 -11.54 -9.82
CA VAL A 120 2.73 -12.10 -8.90
C VAL A 120 2.09 -13.17 -8.00
N PRO A 121 2.77 -14.31 -7.73
CA PRO A 121 2.36 -15.24 -6.69
C PRO A 121 2.17 -14.51 -5.35
N MET A 122 0.99 -14.62 -4.74
CA MET A 122 0.69 -13.90 -3.51
C MET A 122 -0.12 -14.74 -2.53
N ALA A 123 0.21 -14.63 -1.25
CA ALA A 123 -0.57 -15.21 -0.17
C ALA A 123 -0.89 -14.17 0.92
N VAL A 124 -2.07 -14.26 1.49
CA VAL A 124 -2.55 -13.36 2.55
C VAL A 124 -2.90 -14.12 3.82
N GLY A 125 -2.63 -13.49 4.97
CA GLY A 125 -2.99 -14.04 6.27
C GLY A 125 -2.26 -13.35 7.42
N ALA A 126 -2.87 -13.33 8.60
CA ALA A 126 -2.27 -12.76 9.80
C ALA A 126 -1.04 -13.57 10.27
N ASN A 127 -1.06 -14.90 10.10
CA ASN A 127 0.08 -15.77 10.36
C ASN A 127 0.96 -15.88 9.11
N ARG A 128 2.03 -15.06 9.07
CA ARG A 128 2.96 -15.01 7.92
C ARG A 128 3.66 -16.34 7.65
N GLN A 129 3.99 -17.11 8.69
CA GLN A 129 4.58 -18.42 8.53
C GLN A 129 3.69 -19.37 7.74
N LYS A 130 2.37 -19.42 8.09
CA LYS A 130 1.41 -20.24 7.34
C LYS A 130 1.22 -19.73 5.91
N SER A 131 1.19 -18.41 5.72
CA SER A 131 1.08 -17.81 4.38
C SER A 131 2.30 -18.12 3.52
N ILE A 132 3.51 -18.10 4.08
CA ILE A 132 4.75 -18.48 3.38
C ILE A 132 4.74 -19.97 3.03
N ALA A 133 4.34 -20.84 3.96
CA ALA A 133 4.27 -22.27 3.70
C ALA A 133 3.33 -22.60 2.53
N LEU A 134 2.11 -22.05 2.56
CA LEU A 134 1.12 -22.20 1.48
C LEU A 134 1.65 -21.68 0.13
N LEU A 135 2.33 -20.52 0.15
CA LEU A 135 2.88 -19.89 -1.03
C LEU A 135 4.01 -20.73 -1.65
N LEU A 136 4.97 -21.20 -0.84
CA LEU A 136 6.11 -21.97 -1.31
C LEU A 136 5.74 -23.40 -1.73
N GLU A 137 4.69 -23.98 -1.14
CA GLU A 137 4.11 -25.24 -1.62
C GLU A 137 3.60 -25.12 -3.07
N LYS A 138 2.92 -24.02 -3.40
CA LYS A 138 2.37 -23.79 -4.73
C LYS A 138 3.41 -23.26 -5.72
N TYR A 139 4.38 -22.47 -5.24
CA TYR A 139 5.38 -21.77 -6.05
C TYR A 139 6.80 -22.03 -5.51
N PRO A 140 7.30 -23.28 -5.60
CA PRO A 140 8.58 -23.70 -5.01
C PRO A 140 9.80 -23.01 -5.64
N GLN A 141 9.67 -22.44 -6.85
CA GLN A 141 10.73 -21.68 -7.54
C GLN A 141 10.94 -20.26 -6.97
N THR A 142 10.15 -19.82 -5.98
CA THR A 142 10.26 -18.47 -5.39
C THR A 142 11.66 -18.23 -4.84
N GLN A 143 12.29 -17.13 -5.26
CA GLN A 143 13.66 -16.74 -4.85
C GLN A 143 13.66 -15.60 -3.82
N LEU A 144 12.60 -14.78 -3.79
CA LEU A 144 12.45 -13.65 -2.90
C LEU A 144 10.99 -13.46 -2.52
N ILE A 145 10.74 -13.17 -1.24
CA ILE A 145 9.41 -12.80 -0.75
C ILE A 145 9.40 -11.32 -0.37
N LEU A 146 8.51 -10.53 -0.97
CA LEU A 146 8.19 -9.19 -0.51
C LEU A 146 7.05 -9.26 0.52
N SER A 147 7.24 -8.66 1.69
CA SER A 147 6.19 -8.60 2.72
C SER A 147 5.61 -7.20 2.80
N ASP A 148 4.35 -7.08 2.37
CA ASP A 148 3.59 -5.84 2.45
C ASP A 148 3.17 -5.55 3.89
N ASP A 149 3.40 -4.29 4.32
CA ASP A 149 3.14 -3.76 5.67
C ASP A 149 3.65 -4.68 6.79
N GLY A 150 4.84 -5.29 6.55
CA GLY A 150 5.44 -6.27 7.44
C GLY A 150 6.31 -5.70 8.57
N LEU A 151 6.54 -4.39 8.63
CA LEU A 151 7.56 -3.78 9.49
C LEU A 151 7.35 -4.12 10.97
N GLN A 152 6.11 -4.08 11.48
CA GLN A 152 5.74 -4.41 12.85
C GLN A 152 5.50 -5.92 13.08
N HIS A 153 5.67 -6.77 12.05
CA HIS A 153 5.51 -8.22 12.21
C HIS A 153 6.81 -8.87 12.68
N PHE A 154 7.22 -8.63 13.92
CA PHE A 154 8.48 -9.04 14.50
C PHE A 154 8.69 -10.57 14.61
N ALA A 155 7.62 -11.35 14.46
CA ALA A 155 7.70 -12.81 14.44
C ALA A 155 8.21 -13.38 13.10
N LEU A 156 8.49 -12.55 12.10
CA LEU A 156 9.09 -12.92 10.82
C LEU A 156 10.52 -12.36 10.75
N ALA A 157 11.50 -13.21 10.57
CA ALA A 157 12.85 -12.80 10.25
C ALA A 157 12.90 -12.15 8.87
N ARG A 158 13.82 -11.22 8.68
CA ARG A 158 13.90 -10.40 7.50
C ARG A 158 15.34 -10.14 7.11
N ASP A 159 15.58 -10.03 5.83
CA ASP A 159 16.93 -9.85 5.26
C ASP A 159 17.09 -8.42 4.71
N ILE A 160 16.03 -7.84 4.16
CA ILE A 160 15.99 -6.46 3.66
C ILE A 160 14.79 -5.73 4.28
N GLU A 161 14.96 -4.45 4.62
CA GLU A 161 13.87 -3.60 5.09
C GLU A 161 13.90 -2.26 4.38
N TRP A 162 12.81 -1.96 3.69
CA TRP A 162 12.56 -0.66 3.10
C TRP A 162 11.37 0.01 3.78
N VAL A 163 11.56 1.25 4.17
CA VAL A 163 10.53 2.06 4.83
C VAL A 163 10.17 3.24 3.94
N VAL A 164 8.90 3.32 3.58
CA VAL A 164 8.39 4.45 2.81
C VAL A 164 7.99 5.57 3.75
N VAL A 165 8.58 6.74 3.52
CA VAL A 165 8.28 7.98 4.23
C VAL A 165 7.64 8.96 3.26
N ASP A 166 6.48 9.49 3.60
CA ASP A 166 5.84 10.57 2.86
C ASP A 166 6.42 11.91 3.34
N ALA A 167 7.35 12.47 2.55
CA ALA A 167 8.05 13.70 2.90
C ALA A 167 7.11 14.92 2.97
N ALA A 168 6.06 14.94 2.15
CA ALA A 168 5.07 16.03 2.18
C ALA A 168 4.23 16.02 3.46
N ARG A 169 3.90 14.84 3.98
CA ARG A 169 3.16 14.67 5.23
C ARG A 169 4.07 14.80 6.46
N GLY A 170 5.35 14.43 6.32
CA GLY A 170 6.31 14.41 7.42
C GLY A 170 5.92 13.46 8.55
N PHE A 171 6.33 13.81 9.75
CA PHE A 171 6.13 12.99 10.96
C PHE A 171 5.22 13.67 12.02
N GLY A 172 4.55 14.76 11.65
CA GLY A 172 3.70 15.54 12.55
C GLY A 172 4.47 15.99 13.80
N ASN A 173 3.94 15.69 14.98
CA ASN A 173 4.60 16.00 16.25
C ASN A 173 5.72 15.01 16.63
N ALA A 174 6.07 14.08 15.76
CA ALA A 174 7.09 13.04 15.95
C ALA A 174 6.86 12.13 17.19
N LYS A 175 5.61 12.02 17.64
CA LYS A 175 5.24 11.19 18.79
C LYS A 175 4.64 9.86 18.36
N LEU A 176 4.80 8.87 19.23
CA LEU A 176 4.16 7.57 19.07
C LEU A 176 2.66 7.65 19.33
N LEU A 177 1.93 6.67 18.84
CA LEU A 177 0.52 6.45 19.13
C LEU A 177 0.27 6.40 20.65
N PRO A 178 -0.85 7.00 21.13
CA PRO A 178 -1.82 7.83 20.42
C PRO A 178 -1.53 9.34 20.49
N GLU A 179 -0.46 9.82 21.15
CA GLU A 179 -0.08 11.25 21.19
C GLU A 179 0.27 11.79 19.78
N GLY A 180 0.84 10.95 18.94
CA GLY A 180 1.10 11.21 17.53
C GLY A 180 0.70 10.01 16.67
N PHE A 181 1.04 10.04 15.40
CA PHE A 181 0.67 8.97 14.45
C PHE A 181 1.81 8.00 14.10
N LEU A 182 2.92 8.03 14.89
CA LEU A 182 4.01 7.09 14.68
C LEU A 182 3.70 5.71 15.28
N ARG A 183 3.90 4.66 14.49
CA ARG A 183 3.84 3.24 14.91
C ARG A 183 5.18 2.80 15.52
N GLU A 184 6.29 3.38 15.05
CA GLU A 184 7.66 3.16 15.53
C GLU A 184 8.39 4.48 15.73
N PRO A 185 9.39 4.55 16.63
CA PRO A 185 10.15 5.78 16.84
C PRO A 185 11.00 6.14 15.61
N LEU A 186 11.26 7.44 15.40
CA LEU A 186 12.07 7.93 14.27
C LEU A 186 13.46 7.31 14.20
N SER A 187 14.05 6.91 15.33
CA SER A 187 15.34 6.20 15.35
C SER A 187 15.34 4.90 14.54
N ARG A 188 14.16 4.37 14.22
CA ARG A 188 14.03 3.20 13.35
C ARG A 188 14.56 3.46 11.93
N LEU A 189 14.44 4.67 11.45
CA LEU A 189 14.90 5.08 10.12
C LEU A 189 16.42 4.96 9.95
N ASN A 190 17.20 5.01 11.05
CA ASN A 190 18.64 4.86 11.00
C ASN A 190 19.13 3.42 10.72
N THR A 191 18.22 2.43 10.73
CA THR A 191 18.54 1.00 10.60
C THR A 191 17.92 0.33 9.39
N VAL A 192 17.32 1.09 8.49
CA VAL A 192 16.59 0.61 7.30
C VAL A 192 16.93 1.47 6.09
N THR A 193 16.63 0.96 4.91
CA THR A 193 16.62 1.81 3.71
C THR A 193 15.34 2.64 3.70
N VAL A 194 15.49 3.96 3.70
CA VAL A 194 14.35 4.90 3.68
C VAL A 194 14.09 5.33 2.24
N ILE A 195 12.88 5.10 1.75
CA ILE A 195 12.41 5.58 0.45
C ILE A 195 11.50 6.78 0.70
N GLU A 196 11.93 7.96 0.28
CA GLU A 196 11.16 9.18 0.45
C GLU A 196 10.20 9.39 -0.72
N HIS A 197 8.92 9.42 -0.43
CA HIS A 197 7.87 9.77 -1.37
C HIS A 197 7.66 11.30 -1.34
N HIS A 198 7.61 11.95 -2.50
CA HIS A 198 7.62 13.42 -2.64
C HIS A 198 8.83 14.10 -1.97
N ALA A 199 9.99 13.47 -2.06
CA ALA A 199 11.23 14.00 -1.50
C ALA A 199 11.69 15.27 -2.20
N GLN A 200 12.51 16.03 -1.47
CA GLN A 200 13.36 17.06 -2.07
C GLN A 200 14.33 16.40 -3.07
N PRO A 201 14.74 17.10 -4.14
CA PRO A 201 15.65 16.53 -5.17
C PRO A 201 16.97 15.96 -4.64
N GLN A 202 17.35 16.32 -3.41
CA GLN A 202 18.62 15.90 -2.78
C GLN A 202 18.58 14.52 -2.12
N SER A 203 17.40 13.95 -1.87
CA SER A 203 17.31 12.60 -1.31
C SER A 203 17.72 11.56 -2.37
N PRO A 204 18.74 10.71 -2.12
CA PRO A 204 19.16 9.73 -3.10
C PRO A 204 18.09 8.64 -3.33
N PHE A 205 17.41 8.22 -2.27
CA PHE A 205 16.39 7.18 -2.32
C PHE A 205 15.00 7.81 -2.29
N ASN A 206 14.55 8.24 -3.46
CA ASN A 206 13.25 8.89 -3.60
C ASN A 206 12.37 8.18 -4.62
N MET A 207 11.07 8.39 -4.46
CA MET A 207 10.07 8.01 -5.43
C MET A 207 9.01 9.10 -5.57
N HIS A 208 8.35 9.13 -6.73
CA HIS A 208 7.12 9.88 -6.91
C HIS A 208 6.07 9.01 -7.60
N LEU A 209 4.82 9.40 -7.49
CA LEU A 209 3.72 8.73 -8.19
C LEU A 209 3.42 9.50 -9.46
N ALA A 210 3.67 8.87 -10.61
CA ALA A 210 3.31 9.40 -11.91
C ALA A 210 1.91 8.92 -12.29
N ALA A 211 1.02 9.88 -12.55
CA ALA A 211 -0.30 9.57 -13.06
C ALA A 211 -0.19 8.96 -14.46
N GLN A 212 -0.94 7.91 -14.70
CA GLN A 212 -1.09 7.29 -16.00
C GLN A 212 -2.37 7.77 -16.68
N GLN A 213 -2.52 7.47 -17.95
CA GLN A 213 -3.74 7.84 -18.66
C GLN A 213 -4.97 7.19 -18.04
N PRO A 214 -6.07 7.94 -17.83
CA PRO A 214 -7.32 7.38 -17.37
C PRO A 214 -7.81 6.29 -18.33
N PHE A 215 -8.30 5.19 -17.76
CA PHE A 215 -8.92 4.12 -18.54
C PHE A 215 -10.30 3.80 -17.99
N CYS A 216 -11.18 3.32 -18.87
CA CYS A 216 -12.50 2.86 -18.50
C CYS A 216 -12.42 1.46 -17.87
N LEU A 217 -13.19 1.22 -16.81
CA LEU A 217 -13.06 0.01 -15.99
C LEU A 217 -13.40 -1.29 -16.76
N ASP A 218 -14.29 -1.24 -17.74
CA ASP A 218 -14.65 -2.44 -18.52
C ASP A 218 -14.88 -2.15 -20.03
N ALA A 219 -14.11 -1.22 -20.60
CA ALA A 219 -14.17 -0.92 -22.03
C ALA A 219 -12.78 -0.59 -22.60
N LYS A 220 -12.34 -1.38 -23.56
CA LYS A 220 -10.99 -1.23 -24.17
C LYS A 220 -10.90 -0.10 -25.21
N ASN A 221 -12.02 0.41 -25.73
CA ASN A 221 -12.02 1.36 -26.84
C ASN A 221 -12.86 2.62 -26.57
N VAL A 222 -13.00 3.03 -25.32
CA VAL A 222 -13.65 4.28 -24.96
C VAL A 222 -12.60 5.33 -24.67
N TYR A 223 -12.71 6.47 -25.35
CA TYR A 223 -11.79 7.59 -25.13
C TYR A 223 -12.22 8.41 -23.91
N PHE A 224 -11.23 8.80 -23.12
CA PHE A 224 -11.45 9.70 -21.98
C PHE A 224 -11.77 11.12 -22.48
N ASP A 225 -12.89 11.67 -22.02
CA ASP A 225 -13.31 13.02 -22.40
C ASP A 225 -12.90 14.03 -21.32
N LEU A 226 -11.86 14.82 -21.59
CA LEU A 226 -11.39 15.88 -20.70
C LEU A 226 -12.38 17.04 -20.51
N ALA A 227 -13.31 17.25 -21.46
CA ALA A 227 -14.31 18.30 -21.34
C ALA A 227 -15.46 17.93 -20.39
N ARG A 228 -15.61 16.64 -20.10
CA ARG A 228 -16.65 16.12 -19.22
C ARG A 228 -16.29 16.32 -17.76
N ARG A 229 -17.30 16.61 -16.93
CA ARG A 229 -17.16 16.64 -15.47
C ARG A 229 -17.46 15.27 -14.88
N TYR A 230 -16.62 14.84 -13.93
CA TYR A 230 -16.70 13.53 -13.29
C TYR A 230 -17.03 13.64 -11.80
N HIS A 231 -17.63 12.62 -11.22
CA HIS A 231 -17.74 12.45 -9.78
C HIS A 231 -16.48 11.73 -9.27
N ALA A 232 -15.59 12.45 -8.57
CA ALA A 232 -14.36 11.89 -8.03
C ALA A 232 -14.65 11.12 -6.73
N VAL A 233 -14.76 9.80 -6.82
CA VAL A 233 -15.12 8.90 -5.71
C VAL A 233 -13.86 8.27 -5.14
N VAL A 234 -13.58 8.52 -3.85
CA VAL A 234 -12.36 8.02 -3.20
C VAL A 234 -12.61 7.55 -1.78
N GLY A 235 -12.08 6.35 -1.44
CA GLY A 235 -12.06 5.74 -0.12
C GLY A 235 -10.64 5.32 0.28
N ILE A 236 -9.69 6.29 0.26
CA ILE A 236 -8.28 6.10 0.59
C ILE A 236 -7.86 6.98 1.77
N GLY A 237 -6.78 6.62 2.46
CA GLY A 237 -6.33 7.30 3.67
C GLY A 237 -5.86 8.75 3.50
N TYR A 238 -5.56 9.20 2.26
CA TYR A 238 -5.20 10.58 1.95
C TYR A 238 -5.80 11.02 0.60
N PRO A 239 -7.08 11.42 0.59
CA PRO A 239 -7.83 11.75 -0.63
C PRO A 239 -7.25 12.94 -1.42
N GLN A 240 -6.66 13.91 -0.73
CA GLN A 240 -6.11 15.12 -1.36
C GLN A 240 -5.11 14.79 -2.47
N ARG A 241 -4.29 13.76 -2.28
CA ARG A 241 -3.33 13.31 -3.30
C ARG A 241 -4.00 12.92 -4.63
N PHE A 242 -5.16 12.28 -4.55
CA PHE A 242 -5.91 11.94 -5.76
C PHE A 242 -6.46 13.20 -6.44
N PHE A 243 -6.97 14.14 -5.66
CA PHE A 243 -7.45 15.42 -6.20
C PHE A 243 -6.33 16.24 -6.82
N ASP A 244 -5.15 16.27 -6.20
CA ASP A 244 -3.96 16.91 -6.78
C ASP A 244 -3.56 16.26 -8.12
N THR A 245 -3.67 14.93 -8.21
CA THR A 245 -3.48 14.19 -9.45
C THR A 245 -4.49 14.59 -10.52
N LEU A 246 -5.78 14.67 -10.20
CA LEU A 246 -6.82 15.10 -11.14
C LEU A 246 -6.58 16.55 -11.61
N ASN A 247 -6.20 17.44 -10.70
CA ASN A 247 -5.87 18.82 -11.00
C ASN A 247 -4.68 18.91 -11.97
N SER A 248 -3.63 18.11 -11.75
CA SER A 248 -2.45 18.08 -12.63
C SER A 248 -2.76 17.57 -14.04
N LEU A 249 -3.80 16.77 -14.18
CA LEU A 249 -4.32 16.27 -15.45
C LEU A 249 -5.39 17.17 -16.08
N ASN A 250 -5.70 18.32 -15.46
CA ASN A 250 -6.78 19.25 -15.87
C ASN A 250 -8.17 18.58 -15.97
N ILE A 251 -8.44 17.57 -15.15
CA ILE A 251 -9.71 16.86 -15.12
C ILE A 251 -10.69 17.62 -14.22
N GLN A 252 -11.89 17.91 -14.74
CA GLN A 252 -12.96 18.55 -13.97
C GLN A 252 -13.70 17.51 -13.13
N TYR A 253 -13.89 17.79 -11.84
CA TYR A 253 -14.55 16.85 -10.94
C TYR A 253 -15.37 17.51 -9.83
N SER A 254 -16.24 16.70 -9.23
CA SER A 254 -16.94 16.96 -7.97
C SER A 254 -16.48 15.91 -6.94
N PRO A 255 -15.93 16.30 -5.78
CA PRO A 255 -15.35 15.35 -4.85
C PRO A 255 -16.39 14.61 -4.00
N HIS A 256 -16.22 13.29 -3.84
CA HIS A 256 -17.00 12.42 -2.95
C HIS A 256 -16.03 11.56 -2.14
N ILE A 257 -15.87 11.89 -0.85
CA ILE A 257 -14.87 11.29 0.03
C ILE A 257 -15.54 10.28 0.95
N PHE A 258 -15.06 9.04 0.92
CA PHE A 258 -15.45 7.96 1.82
C PHE A 258 -14.33 7.64 2.82
N ALA A 259 -14.65 6.85 3.84
CA ALA A 259 -13.64 6.36 4.79
C ALA A 259 -12.61 5.47 4.08
N ASP A 260 -11.37 5.44 4.59
CA ASP A 260 -10.36 4.50 4.07
C ASP A 260 -10.87 3.06 4.17
N HIS A 261 -10.64 2.28 3.12
CA HIS A 261 -11.17 0.92 2.95
C HIS A 261 -12.71 0.81 2.94
N HIS A 262 -13.43 1.88 2.58
CA HIS A 262 -14.90 1.84 2.46
C HIS A 262 -15.34 0.70 1.55
N GLN A 263 -16.39 -0.03 1.98
CA GLN A 263 -17.05 -1.06 1.18
C GLN A 263 -18.24 -0.42 0.47
N TYR A 264 -18.06 -0.11 -0.81
CA TYR A 264 -19.10 0.56 -1.62
C TYR A 264 -20.35 -0.30 -1.75
N GLN A 265 -21.51 0.37 -1.72
CA GLN A 265 -22.82 -0.19 -1.98
C GLN A 265 -23.40 0.47 -3.24
N GLN A 266 -24.36 -0.19 -3.89
CA GLN A 266 -25.01 0.37 -5.07
C GLN A 266 -25.68 1.72 -4.76
N GLN A 267 -26.20 1.88 -3.55
CA GLN A 267 -26.80 3.14 -3.09
C GLN A 267 -25.80 4.30 -3.09
N ASP A 268 -24.53 4.08 -2.67
CA ASP A 268 -23.50 5.12 -2.67
C ASP A 268 -23.32 5.72 -4.08
N VAL A 269 -23.31 4.85 -5.11
CA VAL A 269 -23.14 5.26 -6.51
C VAL A 269 -24.43 5.87 -7.06
N ALA A 270 -25.58 5.34 -6.68
CA ALA A 270 -26.88 5.87 -7.13
C ALA A 270 -27.12 7.30 -6.63
N GLU A 271 -26.68 7.62 -5.40
CA GLU A 271 -26.78 8.96 -4.80
C GLU A 271 -25.81 9.96 -5.43
N ILE A 272 -24.63 9.49 -5.87
CA ILE A 272 -23.60 10.32 -6.49
C ILE A 272 -23.90 10.59 -7.97
N GLY A 273 -24.27 9.53 -8.70
CA GLY A 273 -24.47 9.54 -10.14
C GLY A 273 -23.21 9.19 -10.95
N LEU A 274 -23.36 9.22 -12.26
CA LEU A 274 -22.32 8.86 -13.25
C LEU A 274 -22.03 10.07 -14.16
N PRO A 275 -20.83 10.20 -14.74
CA PRO A 275 -19.69 9.27 -14.68
C PRO A 275 -18.83 9.45 -13.42
N ILE A 276 -18.25 8.35 -12.97
CA ILE A 276 -17.32 8.33 -11.86
C ILE A 276 -15.86 8.33 -12.36
N ILE A 277 -14.98 9.00 -11.60
CA ILE A 277 -13.52 8.85 -11.70
C ILE A 277 -12.96 8.47 -10.34
N THR A 278 -12.07 7.48 -10.30
CA THR A 278 -11.63 6.88 -9.03
C THR A 278 -10.17 6.40 -9.08
N THR A 279 -9.66 5.97 -7.93
CA THR A 279 -8.33 5.38 -7.80
C THR A 279 -8.32 3.90 -8.22
N ALA A 280 -7.15 3.35 -8.57
CA ALA A 280 -7.03 1.92 -8.84
C ALA A 280 -7.42 1.04 -7.62
N LYS A 281 -7.19 1.51 -6.39
CA LYS A 281 -7.59 0.81 -5.15
C LYS A 281 -9.11 0.74 -4.99
N ASP A 282 -9.82 1.82 -5.28
CA ASP A 282 -11.28 1.85 -5.18
C ASP A 282 -11.94 1.17 -6.38
N ALA A 283 -11.32 1.25 -7.56
CA ALA A 283 -11.78 0.60 -8.78
C ALA A 283 -11.96 -0.91 -8.63
N VAL A 284 -11.07 -1.59 -7.89
CA VAL A 284 -11.18 -3.02 -7.60
C VAL A 284 -12.51 -3.34 -6.89
N LYS A 285 -12.92 -2.51 -5.95
CA LYS A 285 -14.18 -2.66 -5.19
C LYS A 285 -15.40 -2.35 -6.04
N LEU A 286 -15.34 -1.26 -6.81
CA LEU A 286 -16.43 -0.87 -7.72
C LEU A 286 -16.63 -1.89 -8.85
N TYR A 287 -15.55 -2.46 -9.38
CA TYR A 287 -15.65 -3.54 -10.37
C TYR A 287 -16.38 -4.76 -9.81
N GLN A 288 -16.06 -5.18 -8.59
CA GLN A 288 -16.75 -6.30 -7.94
C GLN A 288 -18.23 -6.01 -7.68
N LEU A 289 -18.55 -4.78 -7.28
CA LEU A 289 -19.92 -4.35 -7.01
C LEU A 289 -20.80 -4.38 -8.26
N TYR A 290 -20.24 -3.99 -9.42
CA TYR A 290 -20.97 -3.87 -10.69
C TYR A 290 -20.59 -4.95 -11.72
N LYS A 291 -19.96 -6.04 -11.27
CA LYS A 291 -19.58 -7.14 -12.16
C LYS A 291 -20.78 -7.66 -12.95
N GLY A 292 -20.68 -7.60 -14.29
CA GLY A 292 -21.75 -7.98 -15.21
C GLY A 292 -22.74 -6.84 -15.55
N GLN A 293 -22.60 -5.64 -14.96
CA GLN A 293 -23.41 -4.47 -15.29
C GLN A 293 -22.59 -3.51 -16.17
N LEU A 294 -22.46 -3.86 -17.43
CA LEU A 294 -21.59 -3.16 -18.39
C LEU A 294 -21.94 -1.68 -18.52
N GLU A 295 -23.24 -1.34 -18.50
CA GLU A 295 -23.74 0.05 -18.59
C GLU A 295 -23.18 0.96 -17.49
N VAL A 296 -22.96 0.42 -16.28
CA VAL A 296 -22.36 1.16 -15.18
C VAL A 296 -20.84 1.17 -15.30
N LEU A 297 -20.22 0.00 -15.53
CA LEU A 297 -18.77 -0.15 -15.60
C LEU A 297 -18.13 0.71 -16.69
N THR A 298 -18.82 0.91 -17.84
CA THR A 298 -18.35 1.79 -18.92
C THR A 298 -18.40 3.28 -18.59
N GLN A 299 -18.96 3.66 -17.46
CA GLN A 299 -18.98 5.03 -16.96
C GLN A 299 -18.11 5.23 -15.72
N ILE A 300 -17.34 4.22 -15.32
CA ILE A 300 -16.36 4.30 -14.23
C ILE A 300 -14.95 4.38 -14.82
N TRP A 301 -14.29 5.48 -14.55
CA TRP A 301 -12.95 5.78 -15.01
C TRP A 301 -11.94 5.64 -13.88
N VAL A 302 -10.80 5.09 -14.19
CA VAL A 302 -9.70 4.85 -13.23
C VAL A 302 -8.49 5.67 -13.65
N VAL A 303 -7.94 6.43 -12.71
CA VAL A 303 -6.63 7.07 -12.88
C VAL A 303 -5.58 6.26 -12.13
N PRO A 304 -4.85 5.40 -12.81
CA PRO A 304 -3.78 4.65 -12.17
C PRO A 304 -2.58 5.55 -11.89
N VAL A 305 -1.81 5.17 -10.88
CA VAL A 305 -0.53 5.80 -10.58
C VAL A 305 0.56 4.75 -10.56
N GLU A 306 1.73 5.07 -11.07
CA GLU A 306 2.92 4.21 -11.00
C GLU A 306 4.00 4.88 -10.16
N ALA A 307 4.67 4.09 -9.35
CA ALA A 307 5.82 4.57 -8.60
C ALA A 307 7.04 4.66 -9.53
N VAL A 308 7.59 5.85 -9.67
CA VAL A 308 8.86 6.10 -10.35
C VAL A 308 9.94 6.27 -9.30
N LEU A 309 10.89 5.34 -9.28
CA LEU A 309 12.00 5.34 -8.32
C LEU A 309 13.24 5.99 -8.91
N SER A 310 14.04 6.61 -8.06
CA SER A 310 15.37 7.07 -8.45
C SER A 310 16.29 5.91 -8.84
N LYS A 311 17.28 6.19 -9.69
CA LYS A 311 18.31 5.19 -10.05
C LYS A 311 19.02 4.61 -8.83
N ALA A 312 19.23 5.40 -7.80
CA ALA A 312 19.86 4.97 -6.55
C ALA A 312 19.03 3.90 -5.82
N CYS A 313 17.70 3.95 -5.89
CA CYS A 313 16.85 2.89 -5.32
C CYS A 313 17.11 1.53 -5.98
N TYR A 314 17.18 1.49 -7.31
CA TYR A 314 17.47 0.25 -8.04
C TYR A 314 18.89 -0.25 -7.80
N GLN A 315 19.88 0.65 -7.69
CA GLN A 315 21.26 0.29 -7.33
C GLN A 315 21.32 -0.31 -5.92
N GLN A 316 20.64 0.31 -4.96
CA GLN A 316 20.56 -0.19 -3.59
C GLN A 316 19.90 -1.58 -3.52
N LEU A 317 18.79 -1.76 -4.25
CA LEU A 317 18.13 -3.06 -4.34
C LEU A 317 19.07 -4.11 -4.92
N ARG A 318 19.78 -3.81 -6.01
CA ARG A 318 20.73 -4.71 -6.66
C ARG A 318 21.84 -5.13 -5.68
N LEU A 319 22.44 -4.19 -4.96
CA LEU A 319 23.47 -4.47 -3.96
C LEU A 319 22.95 -5.39 -2.83
N GLN A 320 21.75 -5.11 -2.33
CA GLN A 320 21.15 -5.92 -1.26
C GLN A 320 20.80 -7.34 -1.74
N LEU A 321 20.35 -7.52 -2.97
CA LEU A 321 20.07 -8.82 -3.56
C LEU A 321 21.35 -9.64 -3.80
N GLN A 322 22.43 -8.99 -4.27
CA GLN A 322 23.74 -9.63 -4.42
C GLN A 322 24.27 -10.18 -3.10
N GLN A 323 24.09 -9.44 -1.98
CA GLN A 323 24.44 -9.93 -0.64
C GLN A 323 23.67 -11.20 -0.22
N LEU A 324 22.52 -11.45 -0.84
CA LEU A 324 21.67 -12.63 -0.63
C LEU A 324 21.88 -13.71 -1.71
N ASN A 325 22.93 -13.58 -2.53
CA ASN A 325 23.21 -14.45 -3.68
C ASN A 325 22.06 -14.53 -4.71
N ILE A 326 21.31 -13.43 -4.86
CA ILE A 326 20.29 -13.26 -5.90
C ILE A 326 20.86 -12.32 -6.97
N GLU A 327 21.18 -12.86 -8.14
CA GLU A 327 21.72 -12.10 -9.25
C GLU A 327 20.60 -11.65 -10.19
N LEU A 328 20.57 -10.35 -10.49
CA LEU A 328 19.69 -9.80 -11.51
C LEU A 328 20.35 -10.04 -12.88
N LYS A 329 19.69 -10.78 -13.73
CA LYS A 329 20.15 -10.93 -15.11
C LYS A 329 19.98 -9.61 -15.84
N GLU A 330 21.00 -9.20 -16.58
CA GLU A 330 20.90 -8.06 -17.48
C GLU A 330 19.90 -8.41 -18.59
N SER A 331 18.91 -7.54 -18.79
CA SER A 331 17.89 -7.67 -19.85
C SER A 331 18.42 -7.15 -21.16
#